data_c1a1d61f503ebda2f5706ee29a2e5071
#
_entry.id   c1a1d61f503ebda2f5706ee29a2e5071
#
_cell.length_a   1.000
_cell.length_b   1.000
_cell.length_c   1.000
_cell.angle_alpha   90.00
_cell.angle_beta   90.00
_cell.angle_gamma   90.00
#
_symmetry.space_group_name_H-M   'P 1'
#
loop_
_entity.id
_entity.type
_entity.pdbx_description
1 polymer ?
#
loop_
_entity_poly.entity_id
_entity_poly.type
_entity_poly.pdbx_seq_one_letter_code
_entity_poly.pdbx_strand_id
1 'polypeptide(L)'
;MRKFLFMATLALLSASCQVKEDTTKAPITKPDITIEGGRLTPEALWAMGRINSVLPNAETNQIAYTVSYYSVEENRSTSWIRIANEKDNQLVTQHEWVGYEPAWWGQQMAYLNAGKLYLNPAPLVSSSHRLIALNGFDHDIDGFLLSPKGDKIILIAQVNTVASTKDKYPDLPLASGRVVDDLMYKHWDEWTETAPHPFVADIHNDGKSLVVSNIIDLLEGTPYESPMKPFGGIEQLAWSPDGKTIAYTCRKKSGLDYAVSTNSDIYLYDLATGTHINLTENNKGYDTNPSYSPDGQYIAWQSMERDGYESDENRLMICHIATGEQTFLSKGLNTNVDSYYWKDNNTLVFSAVWHATAMLYEINLQGERTCLTSGQYDYVPAANVGNT
;
A
#
# COMPACT_ATOMS: atom_id res chain seq x y z
N MET A 1 9.92 11.80 35.53
CA MET A 1 10.05 12.50 34.25
C MET A 1 11.14 11.84 33.42
N ARG A 2 10.85 11.12 32.43
CA ARG A 2 11.56 10.28 31.45
C ARG A 2 10.96 8.89 31.48
N LYS A 3 10.07 8.60 30.57
CA LYS A 3 9.73 7.27 30.00
C LYS A 3 8.35 7.36 29.34
N PHE A 4 8.26 7.98 28.16
CA PHE A 4 7.20 7.76 27.18
C PHE A 4 7.76 8.18 25.82
N LEU A 5 8.54 7.30 25.22
CA LEU A 5 8.92 7.43 23.83
C LEU A 5 9.46 6.07 23.34
N PHE A 6 8.57 5.09 23.16
CA PHE A 6 8.90 3.84 22.46
C PHE A 6 7.61 3.01 22.31
N MET A 7 6.70 3.40 21.45
CA MET A 7 5.63 2.50 21.00
C MET A 7 4.84 3.06 19.80
N ALA A 8 5.54 3.44 18.75
CA ALA A 8 4.89 3.76 17.49
C ALA A 8 5.71 3.28 16.28
N THR A 9 6.50 2.22 16.43
CA THR A 9 7.56 1.96 15.45
C THR A 9 7.48 0.59 14.78
N LEU A 10 6.40 -0.15 14.83
CA LEU A 10 6.36 -1.46 14.15
C LEU A 10 5.44 -1.55 12.95
N ALA A 11 4.53 -0.61 12.75
CA ALA A 11 3.69 -0.54 11.52
C ALA A 11 4.25 0.41 10.45
N LEU A 12 5.39 1.05 10.69
CA LEU A 12 5.90 2.18 9.90
C LEU A 12 7.10 1.86 9.02
N LEU A 13 7.39 0.62 8.73
CA LEU A 13 8.55 0.25 7.89
C LEU A 13 8.22 -0.14 6.45
N SER A 14 6.99 0.01 5.99
CA SER A 14 6.65 -0.24 4.58
C SER A 14 6.65 1.00 3.70
N ALA A 15 6.65 2.19 4.25
CA ALA A 15 6.93 3.42 3.48
C ALA A 15 8.44 3.64 3.46
N SER A 16 9.16 2.73 2.83
CA SER A 16 10.60 2.87 2.64
C SER A 16 10.89 3.94 1.61
N CYS A 17 11.91 4.75 1.85
CA CYS A 17 12.72 5.29 0.78
C CYS A 17 12.97 4.18 -0.26
N GLN A 18 12.27 4.21 -1.38
CA GLN A 18 12.62 3.39 -2.54
C GLN A 18 13.93 3.95 -3.08
N VAL A 19 15.04 3.50 -2.49
CA VAL A 19 16.34 3.62 -3.14
C VAL A 19 16.19 2.85 -4.45
N LYS A 20 16.20 3.52 -5.60
CA LYS A 20 16.23 2.87 -6.92
C LYS A 20 17.29 1.77 -6.85
N GLU A 21 16.88 0.53 -6.95
CA GLU A 21 17.80 -0.60 -6.89
C GLU A 21 18.82 -0.44 -8.01
N ASP A 22 20.08 -0.38 -7.65
CA ASP A 22 21.18 -0.41 -8.63
C ASP A 22 21.24 -1.82 -9.22
N THR A 23 20.56 -2.03 -10.33
CA THR A 23 20.45 -3.31 -11.02
C THR A 23 21.78 -3.85 -11.53
N THR A 24 22.88 -3.07 -11.41
CA THR A 24 24.23 -3.50 -11.80
C THR A 24 24.90 -4.33 -10.71
N LYS A 25 24.42 -4.26 -9.46
CA LYS A 25 24.96 -5.01 -8.34
C LYS A 25 24.23 -6.34 -8.12
N ALA A 26 24.97 -7.33 -7.63
CA ALA A 26 24.37 -8.61 -7.25
C ALA A 26 23.31 -8.41 -6.15
N PRO A 27 22.17 -9.13 -6.21
CA PRO A 27 21.14 -9.06 -5.18
C PRO A 27 21.68 -9.43 -3.80
N ILE A 28 21.24 -8.72 -2.76
CA ILE A 28 21.55 -9.10 -1.37
C ILE A 28 20.74 -10.36 -1.04
N THR A 29 21.43 -11.38 -0.60
CA THR A 29 20.87 -12.64 -0.13
C THR A 29 20.88 -12.70 1.39
N LYS A 30 20.25 -13.74 1.97
CA LYS A 30 20.28 -13.97 3.40
C LYS A 30 21.75 -14.02 3.89
N PRO A 31 22.17 -13.10 4.77
CA PRO A 31 23.52 -13.15 5.35
C PRO A 31 23.72 -14.42 6.18
N ASP A 32 24.90 -15.00 6.08
CA ASP A 32 25.30 -16.09 6.97
C ASP A 32 25.89 -15.49 8.25
N ILE A 33 25.14 -15.60 9.35
CA ILE A 33 25.53 -15.04 10.64
C ILE A 33 25.33 -16.06 11.75
N THR A 34 26.32 -16.15 12.64
CA THR A 34 26.26 -16.93 13.86
C THR A 34 25.97 -16.00 15.05
N ILE A 35 24.93 -16.27 15.80
CA ILE A 35 24.62 -15.54 17.03
C ILE A 35 25.37 -16.21 18.19
N GLU A 36 26.53 -15.65 18.57
CA GLU A 36 27.28 -16.15 19.66
C GLU A 36 26.66 -15.85 21.04
N GLY A 37 26.62 -16.87 21.92
CA GLY A 37 26.09 -16.71 23.28
C GLY A 37 24.60 -16.32 23.38
N GLY A 38 23.84 -16.44 22.28
CA GLY A 38 22.40 -16.15 22.26
C GLY A 38 22.03 -14.67 22.44
N ARG A 39 22.99 -13.74 22.26
CA ARG A 39 22.77 -12.30 22.40
C ARG A 39 22.51 -11.68 21.04
N LEU A 40 21.45 -10.90 20.95
CA LEU A 40 21.16 -10.09 19.78
C LEU A 40 22.13 -8.91 19.70
N THR A 41 22.88 -8.83 18.60
CA THR A 41 23.74 -7.69 18.25
C THR A 41 23.10 -6.87 17.14
N PRO A 42 23.53 -5.61 16.87
CA PRO A 42 23.06 -4.84 15.73
C PRO A 42 23.24 -5.58 14.40
N GLU A 43 24.37 -6.27 14.21
CA GLU A 43 24.66 -7.04 13.00
C GLU A 43 23.71 -8.24 12.86
N ALA A 44 23.45 -8.95 13.96
CA ALA A 44 22.48 -10.05 13.98
C ALA A 44 21.07 -9.56 13.65
N LEU A 45 20.68 -8.39 14.19
CA LEU A 45 19.37 -7.78 13.89
C LEU A 45 19.24 -7.42 12.40
N TRP A 46 20.28 -6.83 11.80
CA TRP A 46 20.28 -6.45 10.38
C TRP A 46 20.36 -7.66 9.44
N ALA A 47 20.95 -8.76 9.87
CA ALA A 47 21.03 -10.00 9.10
C ALA A 47 19.70 -10.76 9.02
N MET A 48 18.73 -10.46 9.88
CA MET A 48 17.41 -11.11 9.83
C MET A 48 16.64 -10.64 8.61
N GLY A 49 16.02 -11.59 7.90
CA GLY A 49 15.07 -11.28 6.83
C GLY A 49 13.79 -10.63 7.39
N ARG A 50 13.28 -9.62 6.68
CA ARG A 50 12.03 -8.95 7.03
C ARG A 50 10.94 -9.34 6.06
N ILE A 51 9.89 -9.95 6.59
CA ILE A 51 8.70 -10.31 5.81
C ILE A 51 7.84 -9.05 5.70
N ASN A 52 7.54 -8.63 4.45
CA ASN A 52 6.76 -7.41 4.21
C ASN A 52 5.33 -7.69 3.77
N SER A 53 5.10 -8.79 3.05
CA SER A 53 3.76 -9.18 2.60
C SER A 53 3.60 -10.70 2.65
N VAL A 54 2.35 -11.14 2.82
CA VAL A 54 1.96 -12.56 2.76
C VAL A 54 0.64 -12.63 2.01
N LEU A 55 0.62 -13.32 0.88
CA LEU A 55 -0.50 -13.37 -0.06
C LEU A 55 -0.85 -14.82 -0.39
N PRO A 56 -1.84 -15.41 0.26
CA PRO A 56 -2.31 -16.74 -0.08
C PRO A 56 -3.08 -16.74 -1.41
N ASN A 57 -3.04 -17.86 -2.11
CA ASN A 57 -3.83 -18.12 -3.31
C ASN A 57 -4.69 -19.37 -3.08
N ALA A 58 -5.98 -19.17 -2.94
CA ALA A 58 -6.94 -20.26 -2.71
C ALA A 58 -7.06 -21.23 -3.90
N GLU A 59 -6.81 -20.78 -5.15
CA GLU A 59 -6.90 -21.64 -6.34
C GLU A 59 -5.77 -22.65 -6.41
N THR A 60 -4.55 -22.26 -6.00
CA THR A 60 -3.35 -23.09 -6.12
C THR A 60 -2.87 -23.66 -4.79
N ASN A 61 -3.48 -23.26 -3.68
CA ASN A 61 -3.03 -23.57 -2.30
C ASN A 61 -1.56 -23.16 -2.08
N GLN A 62 -1.15 -22.05 -2.70
CA GLN A 62 0.19 -21.47 -2.59
C GLN A 62 0.14 -20.19 -1.77
N ILE A 63 1.26 -19.88 -1.15
CA ILE A 63 1.48 -18.62 -0.45
C ILE A 63 2.63 -17.88 -1.13
N ALA A 64 2.37 -16.65 -1.61
CA ALA A 64 3.42 -15.73 -1.98
C ALA A 64 3.78 -14.88 -0.76
N TYR A 65 5.06 -14.66 -0.53
CA TYR A 65 5.52 -13.72 0.48
C TYR A 65 6.78 -13.00 0.03
N THR A 66 6.98 -11.78 0.52
CA THR A 66 8.20 -11.02 0.27
C THR A 66 9.09 -11.06 1.50
N VAL A 67 10.40 -11.18 1.26
CA VAL A 67 11.41 -11.07 2.32
C VAL A 67 12.54 -10.16 1.85
N SER A 68 12.85 -9.13 2.64
CA SER A 68 13.95 -8.21 2.36
C SER A 68 15.16 -8.56 3.21
N TYR A 69 16.32 -8.58 2.58
CA TYR A 69 17.63 -8.70 3.23
C TYR A 69 18.42 -7.42 3.03
N TYR A 70 19.18 -7.03 4.04
CA TYR A 70 19.92 -5.78 4.11
C TYR A 70 21.41 -6.04 4.18
N SER A 71 22.19 -5.21 3.49
CA SER A 71 23.62 -5.07 3.68
C SER A 71 23.93 -3.72 4.30
N VAL A 72 24.43 -3.71 5.52
CA VAL A 72 24.87 -2.47 6.20
C VAL A 72 26.09 -1.89 5.49
N GLU A 73 27.01 -2.75 5.03
CA GLU A 73 28.21 -2.35 4.31
C GLU A 73 27.92 -1.66 2.98
N GLU A 74 26.95 -2.20 2.20
CA GLU A 74 26.56 -1.64 0.92
C GLU A 74 25.46 -0.56 1.04
N ASN A 75 24.92 -0.36 2.24
CA ASN A 75 23.81 0.56 2.53
C ASN A 75 22.62 0.38 1.57
N ARG A 76 22.22 -0.86 1.33
CA ARG A 76 21.09 -1.22 0.47
C ARG A 76 20.42 -2.50 0.90
N SER A 77 19.26 -2.76 0.34
CA SER A 77 18.51 -4.01 0.52
C SER A 77 18.14 -4.62 -0.82
N THR A 78 17.70 -5.87 -0.79
CA THR A 78 17.02 -6.54 -1.90
C THR A 78 15.82 -7.29 -1.36
N SER A 79 14.68 -7.09 -2.01
CA SER A 79 13.45 -7.82 -1.72
C SER A 79 13.32 -9.03 -2.64
N TRP A 80 12.97 -10.15 -2.06
CA TRP A 80 12.75 -11.42 -2.74
C TRP A 80 11.29 -11.83 -2.62
N ILE A 81 10.67 -12.14 -3.73
CA ILE A 81 9.35 -12.79 -3.76
C ILE A 81 9.57 -14.28 -3.71
N ARG A 82 8.90 -14.95 -2.81
CA ARG A 82 8.93 -16.40 -2.62
C ARG A 82 7.54 -16.99 -2.75
N ILE A 83 7.45 -18.09 -3.46
CA ILE A 83 6.25 -18.91 -3.54
C ILE A 83 6.49 -20.18 -2.77
N ALA A 84 5.65 -20.49 -1.81
CA ALA A 84 5.75 -21.67 -0.98
C ALA A 84 4.43 -22.44 -0.94
N ASN A 85 4.55 -23.74 -0.78
CA ASN A 85 3.44 -24.63 -0.41
C ASN A 85 3.62 -25.07 1.04
N GLU A 86 2.51 -25.31 1.73
CA GLU A 86 2.55 -26.01 3.00
C GLU A 86 2.81 -27.50 2.78
N LYS A 87 3.76 -28.04 3.50
CA LYS A 87 4.05 -29.46 3.59
C LYS A 87 4.46 -29.80 5.01
N ASP A 88 3.73 -30.73 5.65
CA ASP A 88 4.02 -31.21 7.02
C ASP A 88 4.11 -30.06 8.05
N ASN A 89 3.17 -29.08 8.00
CA ASN A 89 3.14 -27.84 8.78
C ASN A 89 4.38 -26.95 8.61
N GLN A 90 5.05 -27.04 7.46
CA GLN A 90 6.18 -26.18 7.10
C GLN A 90 5.97 -25.57 5.74
N LEU A 91 6.39 -24.34 5.57
CA LEU A 91 6.41 -23.67 4.26
C LEU A 91 7.66 -24.11 3.48
N VAL A 92 7.44 -24.75 2.34
CA VAL A 92 8.52 -25.17 1.44
C VAL A 92 8.51 -24.28 0.21
N THR A 93 9.54 -23.45 0.07
CA THR A 93 9.72 -22.55 -1.08
C THR A 93 9.90 -23.36 -2.36
N GLN A 94 9.07 -23.07 -3.37
CA GLN A 94 9.11 -23.68 -4.69
C GLN A 94 9.83 -22.80 -5.71
N HIS A 95 9.58 -21.47 -5.62
CA HIS A 95 10.14 -20.49 -6.52
C HIS A 95 10.56 -19.24 -5.77
N GLU A 96 11.60 -18.56 -6.24
CA GLU A 96 12.02 -17.26 -5.74
C GLU A 96 12.61 -16.39 -6.84
N TRP A 97 12.45 -15.08 -6.75
CA TRP A 97 13.06 -14.08 -7.63
C TRP A 97 13.07 -12.70 -6.96
N VAL A 98 13.90 -11.80 -7.48
CA VAL A 98 13.98 -10.42 -7.00
C VAL A 98 12.76 -9.64 -7.46
N GLY A 99 12.11 -8.94 -6.52
CA GLY A 99 10.95 -8.10 -6.76
C GLY A 99 10.23 -7.74 -5.46
N TYR A 100 9.26 -6.84 -5.59
CA TYR A 100 8.43 -6.33 -4.49
C TYR A 100 7.00 -6.10 -4.97
N GLU A 101 6.08 -5.79 -4.07
CA GLU A 101 4.65 -5.58 -4.36
C GLU A 101 4.04 -6.70 -5.20
N PRO A 102 4.11 -7.98 -4.76
CA PRO A 102 3.49 -9.07 -5.51
C PRO A 102 1.97 -9.00 -5.46
N ALA A 103 1.32 -9.39 -6.54
CA ALA A 103 -0.13 -9.58 -6.60
C ALA A 103 -0.47 -10.82 -7.43
N TRP A 104 -1.37 -11.66 -6.93
CA TRP A 104 -1.90 -12.76 -7.70
C TRP A 104 -2.82 -12.27 -8.81
N TRP A 105 -2.65 -12.82 -10.00
CA TRP A 105 -3.53 -12.66 -11.16
C TRP A 105 -3.95 -14.04 -11.64
N GLY A 106 -4.98 -14.59 -11.01
CA GLY A 106 -5.27 -16.01 -11.09
C GLY A 106 -4.08 -16.83 -10.59
N GLN A 107 -3.53 -17.69 -11.45
CA GLN A 107 -2.34 -18.49 -11.13
C GLN A 107 -1.01 -17.83 -11.54
N GLN A 108 -1.06 -16.60 -12.07
CA GLN A 108 0.11 -15.81 -12.45
C GLN A 108 0.49 -14.87 -11.32
N MET A 109 1.72 -14.36 -11.36
CA MET A 109 2.21 -13.39 -10.38
C MET A 109 2.62 -12.10 -11.07
N ALA A 110 1.90 -11.02 -10.81
CA ALA A 110 2.33 -9.67 -11.14
C ALA A 110 3.19 -9.11 -10.00
N TYR A 111 4.22 -8.32 -10.30
CA TYR A 111 5.11 -7.74 -9.30
C TYR A 111 5.94 -6.59 -9.87
N LEU A 112 6.50 -5.76 -8.99
CA LEU A 112 7.39 -4.68 -9.36
C LEU A 112 8.87 -5.10 -9.21
N ASN A 113 9.70 -4.58 -10.11
CA ASN A 113 11.15 -4.61 -9.98
C ASN A 113 11.74 -3.38 -10.69
N ALA A 114 12.56 -2.61 -10.00
CA ALA A 114 13.20 -1.39 -10.51
C ALA A 114 12.23 -0.41 -11.21
N GLY A 115 11.05 -0.16 -10.60
CA GLY A 115 10.02 0.73 -11.14
C GLY A 115 9.26 0.20 -12.35
N LYS A 116 9.38 -1.07 -12.68
CA LYS A 116 8.69 -1.73 -13.80
C LYS A 116 7.78 -2.84 -13.30
N LEU A 117 6.60 -2.97 -13.91
CA LEU A 117 5.69 -4.08 -13.66
C LEU A 117 6.04 -5.26 -14.53
N TYR A 118 6.16 -6.42 -13.91
CA TYR A 118 6.42 -7.71 -14.55
C TYR A 118 5.32 -8.72 -14.24
N LEU A 119 5.10 -9.62 -15.18
CA LEU A 119 4.24 -10.79 -15.00
C LEU A 119 5.10 -12.05 -15.08
N ASN A 120 5.00 -12.91 -14.07
CA ASN A 120 5.50 -14.27 -14.10
C ASN A 120 4.33 -15.18 -14.51
N PRO A 121 4.32 -15.71 -15.76
CA PRO A 121 3.18 -16.47 -16.27
C PRO A 121 3.07 -17.85 -15.59
N ALA A 122 1.87 -18.43 -15.62
CA ALA A 122 1.67 -19.80 -15.15
C ALA A 122 2.18 -20.85 -16.18
N PRO A 123 2.80 -21.98 -15.75
CA PRO A 123 3.28 -22.22 -14.40
C PRO A 123 4.41 -21.27 -14.01
N LEU A 124 4.44 -20.86 -12.75
CA LEU A 124 5.46 -19.93 -12.24
C LEU A 124 6.87 -20.52 -12.42
N VAL A 125 7.82 -19.63 -12.68
CA VAL A 125 9.23 -20.02 -12.92
C VAL A 125 10.18 -19.10 -12.15
N SER A 126 11.33 -19.63 -11.75
CA SER A 126 12.42 -18.85 -11.15
C SER A 126 13.38 -18.25 -12.19
N SER A 127 13.10 -18.47 -13.47
CA SER A 127 13.94 -18.00 -14.59
C SER A 127 13.41 -16.69 -15.16
N SER A 128 14.28 -15.70 -15.31
CA SER A 128 13.94 -14.40 -15.91
C SER A 128 13.54 -14.46 -17.39
N HIS A 129 13.81 -15.56 -18.09
CA HIS A 129 13.57 -15.68 -19.53
C HIS A 129 12.09 -15.77 -19.94
N ARG A 130 11.18 -15.98 -19.01
CA ARG A 130 9.74 -16.05 -19.26
C ARG A 130 8.96 -14.88 -18.66
N LEU A 131 9.64 -13.94 -18.03
CA LEU A 131 9.00 -12.76 -17.46
C LEU A 131 8.54 -11.81 -18.56
N ILE A 132 7.33 -11.28 -18.41
CA ILE A 132 6.73 -10.37 -19.36
C ILE A 132 6.67 -8.98 -18.68
N ALA A 133 7.40 -8.02 -19.24
CA ALA A 133 7.35 -6.64 -18.76
C ALA A 133 6.12 -5.90 -19.31
N LEU A 134 5.58 -4.99 -18.52
CA LEU A 134 4.53 -4.07 -18.95
C LEU A 134 5.07 -3.10 -20.01
N ASN A 135 4.24 -2.86 -21.01
CA ASN A 135 4.49 -1.89 -22.09
C ASN A 135 3.31 -0.90 -22.17
N GLY A 136 3.58 0.29 -22.70
CA GLY A 136 2.57 1.33 -22.93
C GLY A 136 2.38 2.28 -21.75
N PHE A 137 3.27 2.25 -20.74
CA PHE A 137 3.30 3.21 -19.63
C PHE A 137 4.72 3.76 -19.46
N ASP A 138 4.88 5.08 -19.59
CA ASP A 138 6.19 5.73 -19.72
C ASP A 138 6.78 6.25 -18.39
N HIS A 139 6.12 5.96 -17.26
CA HIS A 139 6.59 6.33 -15.93
C HIS A 139 7.20 5.12 -15.19
N ASP A 140 8.04 5.40 -14.21
CA ASP A 140 8.36 4.42 -13.17
C ASP A 140 7.11 4.18 -12.30
N ILE A 141 6.87 2.95 -11.92
CA ILE A 141 5.67 2.51 -11.19
C ILE A 141 6.03 2.33 -9.72
N ASP A 142 5.37 3.08 -8.85
CA ASP A 142 5.55 3.02 -7.39
C ASP A 142 4.62 2.00 -6.72
N GLY A 143 3.51 1.67 -7.34
CA GLY A 143 2.53 0.70 -6.88
C GLY A 143 1.51 0.35 -7.94
N PHE A 144 0.78 -0.75 -7.77
CA PHE A 144 -0.28 -1.13 -8.70
C PHE A 144 -1.40 -1.92 -8.02
N LEU A 145 -2.60 -1.89 -8.59
CA LEU A 145 -3.75 -2.66 -8.13
C LEU A 145 -4.56 -3.18 -9.32
N LEU A 146 -4.63 -4.49 -9.47
CA LEU A 146 -5.44 -5.15 -10.50
C LEU A 146 -6.93 -5.03 -10.18
N SER A 147 -7.76 -4.80 -11.21
CA SER A 147 -9.21 -4.88 -11.06
C SER A 147 -9.66 -6.30 -10.71
N PRO A 148 -10.84 -6.50 -10.08
CA PRO A 148 -11.35 -7.83 -9.74
C PRO A 148 -11.46 -8.78 -10.94
N LYS A 149 -11.67 -8.23 -12.15
CA LYS A 149 -11.75 -9.00 -13.40
C LYS A 149 -10.40 -9.19 -14.08
N GLY A 150 -9.37 -8.47 -13.65
CA GLY A 150 -8.04 -8.49 -14.27
C GLY A 150 -7.99 -7.84 -15.67
N ASP A 151 -9.01 -7.05 -16.04
CA ASP A 151 -9.10 -6.35 -17.33
C ASP A 151 -8.64 -4.89 -17.24
N LYS A 152 -8.49 -4.37 -16.03
CA LYS A 152 -8.01 -3.03 -15.73
C LYS A 152 -6.97 -3.05 -14.63
N ILE A 153 -6.21 -1.97 -14.56
CA ILE A 153 -5.16 -1.79 -13.54
C ILE A 153 -5.14 -0.33 -13.09
N ILE A 154 -4.86 -0.12 -11.80
CA ILE A 154 -4.41 1.17 -11.29
C ILE A 154 -2.89 1.09 -11.20
N LEU A 155 -2.20 2.12 -11.70
CA LEU A 155 -0.77 2.32 -11.60
C LEU A 155 -0.50 3.60 -10.83
N ILE A 156 0.39 3.57 -9.85
CA ILE A 156 0.83 4.76 -9.13
C ILE A 156 2.16 5.21 -9.74
N ALA A 157 2.24 6.48 -10.12
CA ALA A 157 3.46 7.06 -10.65
C ALA A 157 3.62 8.53 -10.23
N GLN A 158 4.88 8.97 -10.16
CA GLN A 158 5.19 10.37 -9.86
C GLN A 158 4.93 11.24 -11.08
N VAL A 159 4.20 12.33 -10.90
CA VAL A 159 4.02 13.38 -11.90
C VAL A 159 4.64 14.70 -11.42
N ASN A 160 5.16 15.48 -12.35
CA ASN A 160 5.63 16.82 -12.03
C ASN A 160 4.45 17.76 -11.83
N THR A 161 4.32 18.30 -10.62
CA THR A 161 3.27 19.25 -10.25
C THR A 161 3.74 20.69 -10.26
N VAL A 162 5.06 20.91 -10.31
CA VAL A 162 5.70 22.23 -10.36
C VAL A 162 6.71 22.26 -11.49
N ALA A 163 6.73 23.35 -12.27
CA ALA A 163 7.71 23.55 -13.32
C ALA A 163 9.14 23.57 -12.74
N SER A 164 10.01 22.73 -13.25
CA SER A 164 11.41 22.66 -12.84
C SER A 164 12.17 23.93 -13.26
N THR A 165 13.36 24.13 -12.70
CA THR A 165 14.25 25.25 -13.13
C THR A 165 14.59 25.13 -14.61
N LYS A 166 14.72 23.92 -15.14
CA LYS A 166 14.98 23.69 -16.57
C LYS A 166 13.78 24.06 -17.44
N ASP A 167 12.56 23.86 -16.96
CA ASP A 167 11.35 24.30 -17.68
C ASP A 167 11.21 25.82 -17.68
N LYS A 168 11.55 26.48 -16.56
CA LYS A 168 11.53 27.95 -16.41
C LYS A 168 12.67 28.64 -17.18
N TYR A 169 13.84 27.99 -17.29
CA TYR A 169 15.05 28.50 -17.90
C TYR A 169 15.68 27.47 -18.85
N PRO A 170 15.06 27.19 -20.00
CA PRO A 170 15.51 26.15 -20.93
C PRO A 170 16.88 26.46 -21.60
N ASP A 171 17.32 27.71 -21.58
CA ASP A 171 18.63 28.15 -22.01
C ASP A 171 19.76 27.85 -21.01
N LEU A 172 19.42 27.40 -19.80
CA LEU A 172 20.35 27.02 -18.73
C LEU A 172 20.31 25.54 -18.41
N PRO A 173 20.65 24.64 -19.34
CA PRO A 173 20.44 23.19 -19.17
C PRO A 173 21.27 22.55 -18.05
N LEU A 174 22.33 23.22 -17.60
CA LEU A 174 23.21 22.76 -16.52
C LEU A 174 22.86 23.40 -15.16
N ALA A 175 21.82 24.22 -15.09
CA ALA A 175 21.40 24.84 -13.84
C ALA A 175 20.88 23.74 -12.87
N SER A 176 21.43 23.75 -11.66
CA SER A 176 21.05 22.83 -10.58
C SER A 176 20.26 23.48 -9.42
N GLY A 177 20.08 24.81 -9.52
CA GLY A 177 19.29 25.57 -8.56
C GLY A 177 17.81 25.24 -8.66
N ARG A 178 17.06 25.50 -7.58
CA ARG A 178 15.60 25.41 -7.55
C ARG A 178 15.00 26.81 -7.43
N VAL A 179 13.92 27.05 -8.17
CA VAL A 179 13.12 28.27 -8.03
C VAL A 179 11.86 27.86 -7.25
N VAL A 180 11.74 28.39 -6.05
CA VAL A 180 10.69 28.02 -5.10
C VAL A 180 9.78 29.23 -4.92
N ASP A 181 8.52 29.09 -5.33
CA ASP A 181 7.50 30.15 -5.26
C ASP A 181 6.48 29.88 -4.13
N ASP A 182 6.53 28.71 -3.49
CA ASP A 182 5.68 28.27 -2.39
C ASP A 182 6.52 27.47 -1.37
N LEU A 183 5.92 26.72 -0.47
CA LEU A 183 6.65 25.84 0.45
C LEU A 183 7.47 24.82 -0.34
N MET A 184 8.76 24.71 0.01
CA MET A 184 9.68 23.81 -0.71
C MET A 184 9.53 22.33 -0.28
N TYR A 185 8.98 22.10 0.89
CA TYR A 185 8.62 20.78 1.41
C TYR A 185 7.37 20.93 2.27
N LYS A 186 6.60 19.85 2.35
CA LYS A 186 5.34 19.80 3.10
C LYS A 186 5.59 19.42 4.55
N HIS A 187 5.62 18.14 4.82
CA HIS A 187 5.66 17.58 6.18
C HIS A 187 7.01 16.94 6.53
N TRP A 188 7.76 16.48 5.54
CA TRP A 188 9.02 15.75 5.70
C TRP A 188 10.13 16.41 4.86
N ASP A 189 11.19 15.70 4.62
CA ASP A 189 12.39 16.15 3.89
C ASP A 189 12.30 15.93 2.36
N GLU A 190 11.13 15.68 1.82
CA GLU A 190 10.91 15.53 0.38
C GLU A 190 10.55 16.87 -0.29
N TRP A 191 11.10 17.11 -1.49
CA TRP A 191 10.73 18.24 -2.31
C TRP A 191 9.31 18.11 -2.86
N THR A 192 8.61 19.24 -3.01
CA THR A 192 7.22 19.29 -3.49
C THR A 192 7.09 19.38 -5.00
N GLU A 193 8.11 19.02 -5.75
CA GLU A 193 8.14 19.12 -7.22
C GLU A 193 7.30 18.03 -7.90
N THR A 194 7.12 16.91 -7.25
CA THR A 194 6.31 15.79 -7.76
C THR A 194 5.24 15.38 -6.77
N ALA A 195 4.19 14.75 -7.28
CA ALA A 195 3.17 14.08 -6.49
C ALA A 195 2.84 12.70 -7.08
N PRO A 196 2.53 11.67 -6.26
CA PRO A 196 2.02 10.41 -6.77
C PRO A 196 0.59 10.58 -7.27
N HIS A 197 0.34 10.16 -8.51
CA HIS A 197 -1.00 10.11 -9.10
C HIS A 197 -1.41 8.68 -9.40
N PRO A 198 -2.67 8.30 -9.18
CA PRO A 198 -3.23 7.04 -9.63
C PRO A 198 -3.69 7.15 -11.09
N PHE A 199 -3.14 6.28 -11.93
CA PHE A 199 -3.54 6.13 -13.32
C PHE A 199 -4.39 4.86 -13.45
N VAL A 200 -5.57 4.96 -14.02
CA VAL A 200 -6.37 3.81 -14.40
C VAL A 200 -6.18 3.50 -15.88
N ALA A 201 -6.00 2.23 -16.21
CA ALA A 201 -5.80 1.80 -17.59
C ALA A 201 -6.48 0.45 -17.85
N ASP A 202 -6.81 0.21 -19.12
CA ASP A 202 -7.10 -1.14 -19.59
C ASP A 202 -5.80 -1.92 -19.65
N ILE A 203 -5.80 -3.19 -19.22
CA ILE A 203 -4.63 -4.05 -19.27
C ILE A 203 -4.94 -5.29 -20.11
N HIS A 204 -4.04 -5.61 -21.04
CA HIS A 204 -4.13 -6.77 -21.91
C HIS A 204 -2.95 -7.69 -21.69
N ASN A 205 -3.25 -8.97 -21.47
CA ASN A 205 -2.28 -10.04 -21.29
C ASN A 205 -2.64 -11.21 -22.21
N ASP A 206 -1.84 -11.45 -23.24
CA ASP A 206 -1.99 -12.57 -24.19
C ASP A 206 -1.02 -13.74 -23.91
N GLY A 207 -0.34 -13.71 -22.75
CA GLY A 207 0.67 -14.70 -22.35
C GLY A 207 2.04 -14.51 -23.01
N LYS A 208 2.20 -13.51 -23.88
CA LYS A 208 3.46 -13.14 -24.54
C LYS A 208 3.79 -11.68 -24.39
N SER A 209 2.77 -10.83 -24.31
CA SER A 209 2.88 -9.39 -24.08
C SER A 209 1.94 -8.95 -22.95
N LEU A 210 2.34 -7.92 -22.27
CA LEU A 210 1.56 -7.22 -21.23
C LEU A 210 1.54 -5.75 -21.63
N VAL A 211 0.36 -5.22 -21.95
CA VAL A 211 0.22 -3.87 -22.52
C VAL A 211 -0.93 -3.14 -21.83
N VAL A 212 -0.73 -1.86 -21.53
CA VAL A 212 -1.81 -0.96 -21.10
C VAL A 212 -2.22 -0.01 -22.21
N SER A 213 -3.48 0.38 -22.18
CA SER A 213 -4.10 1.36 -23.08
C SER A 213 -5.19 2.13 -22.34
N ASN A 214 -5.73 3.19 -22.99
CA ASN A 214 -6.80 4.03 -22.41
C ASN A 214 -6.45 4.53 -21.00
N ILE A 215 -5.23 5.06 -20.87
CA ILE A 215 -4.68 5.52 -19.59
C ILE A 215 -5.34 6.84 -19.20
N ILE A 216 -5.86 6.92 -17.98
CA ILE A 216 -6.49 8.11 -17.39
C ILE A 216 -5.78 8.42 -16.08
N ASP A 217 -5.23 9.62 -15.94
CA ASP A 217 -4.75 10.15 -14.68
C ASP A 217 -5.94 10.68 -13.86
N LEU A 218 -6.23 10.08 -12.70
CA LEU A 218 -7.37 10.48 -11.86
C LEU A 218 -7.23 11.88 -11.25
N LEU A 219 -6.02 12.43 -11.21
CA LEU A 219 -5.70 13.73 -10.64
C LEU A 219 -5.10 14.70 -11.67
N GLU A 220 -5.31 14.42 -12.97
CA GLU A 220 -4.73 15.20 -14.08
C GLU A 220 -4.87 16.72 -13.86
N GLY A 221 -3.78 17.44 -14.06
CA GLY A 221 -3.74 18.90 -13.95
C GLY A 221 -3.86 19.46 -12.54
N THR A 222 -3.81 18.62 -11.51
CA THR A 222 -3.86 19.06 -10.11
C THR A 222 -2.53 18.86 -9.39
N PRO A 223 -2.25 19.61 -8.31
CA PRO A 223 -1.06 19.40 -7.47
C PRO A 223 -1.34 18.41 -6.33
N TYR A 224 -2.47 17.73 -6.35
CA TYR A 224 -2.89 16.82 -5.28
C TYR A 224 -2.16 15.48 -5.39
N GLU A 225 -2.23 14.68 -4.32
CA GLU A 225 -1.55 13.39 -4.25
C GLU A 225 -2.50 12.27 -3.81
N SER A 226 -2.33 11.13 -4.42
CA SER A 226 -2.90 9.84 -4.00
C SER A 226 -2.01 8.71 -4.53
N PRO A 227 -1.50 7.82 -3.66
CA PRO A 227 -1.60 7.81 -2.19
C PRO A 227 -0.96 9.03 -1.55
N MET A 228 -1.38 9.36 -0.34
CA MET A 228 -0.86 10.51 0.40
C MET A 228 0.49 10.21 1.02
N LYS A 229 1.43 11.14 0.85
CA LYS A 229 2.71 11.13 1.57
C LYS A 229 2.53 11.55 3.04
N PRO A 230 3.39 11.09 3.98
CA PRO A 230 4.57 10.24 3.75
C PRO A 230 4.29 8.74 3.89
N PHE A 231 3.14 8.31 4.41
CA PHE A 231 2.88 6.93 4.84
C PHE A 231 1.89 6.17 3.98
N GLY A 232 1.19 6.83 3.07
CA GLY A 232 0.21 6.20 2.21
C GLY A 232 0.85 5.38 1.09
N GLY A 233 0.26 4.23 0.82
CA GLY A 233 0.59 3.32 -0.25
C GLY A 233 -0.67 2.83 -0.97
N ILE A 234 -0.56 1.68 -1.62
CA ILE A 234 -1.65 1.11 -2.44
C ILE A 234 -2.92 0.80 -1.63
N GLU A 235 -2.80 0.64 -0.30
CA GLU A 235 -3.92 0.45 0.63
C GLU A 235 -4.87 1.66 0.68
N GLN A 236 -4.44 2.81 0.17
CA GLN A 236 -5.28 4.00 0.05
C GLN A 236 -6.17 4.01 -1.20
N LEU A 237 -6.15 2.92 -1.97
CA LEU A 237 -6.99 2.75 -3.16
C LEU A 237 -7.71 1.40 -3.11
N ALA A 238 -8.94 1.36 -3.59
CA ALA A 238 -9.72 0.13 -3.67
C ALA A 238 -10.61 0.11 -4.91
N TRP A 239 -10.69 -1.05 -5.57
CA TRP A 239 -11.69 -1.33 -6.59
C TRP A 239 -13.01 -1.72 -5.94
N SER A 240 -14.13 -1.25 -6.48
CA SER A 240 -15.42 -1.90 -6.21
C SER A 240 -15.41 -3.35 -6.74
N PRO A 241 -16.12 -4.30 -6.11
CA PRO A 241 -16.12 -5.70 -6.54
C PRO A 241 -16.60 -5.92 -7.98
N ASP A 242 -17.45 -5.05 -8.50
CA ASP A 242 -17.91 -5.08 -9.90
C ASP A 242 -16.92 -4.45 -10.89
N GLY A 243 -15.86 -3.78 -10.39
CA GLY A 243 -14.82 -3.13 -11.17
C GLY A 243 -15.24 -1.83 -11.85
N LYS A 244 -16.30 -1.17 -11.39
CA LYS A 244 -16.82 0.05 -12.02
C LYS A 244 -16.43 1.34 -11.31
N THR A 245 -16.07 1.24 -10.04
CA THR A 245 -15.73 2.39 -9.20
C THR A 245 -14.39 2.16 -8.54
N ILE A 246 -13.62 3.24 -8.41
CA ILE A 246 -12.37 3.27 -7.63
C ILE A 246 -12.60 4.18 -6.43
N ALA A 247 -12.38 3.67 -5.23
CA ALA A 247 -12.27 4.49 -4.04
C ALA A 247 -10.80 4.85 -3.82
N TYR A 248 -10.51 6.10 -3.49
CA TYR A 248 -9.15 6.54 -3.23
C TYR A 248 -9.11 7.63 -2.17
N THR A 249 -8.06 7.62 -1.38
CA THR A 249 -7.76 8.67 -0.40
C THR A 249 -7.05 9.83 -1.07
N CYS A 250 -7.47 11.06 -0.81
CA CYS A 250 -6.80 12.24 -1.33
C CYS A 250 -6.97 13.44 -0.40
N ARG A 251 -5.89 14.22 -0.24
CA ARG A 251 -5.94 15.54 0.38
C ARG A 251 -5.95 16.60 -0.72
N LYS A 252 -7.13 17.15 -1.03
CA LYS A 252 -7.27 18.20 -2.05
C LYS A 252 -6.94 19.58 -1.48
N LYS A 253 -5.72 19.72 -1.00
CA LYS A 253 -5.14 20.97 -0.47
C LYS A 253 -3.76 21.19 -1.08
N SER A 254 -3.30 22.44 -1.10
CA SER A 254 -1.98 22.82 -1.63
C SER A 254 -1.37 23.93 -0.80
N GLY A 255 -0.07 24.18 -0.95
CA GLY A 255 0.65 25.24 -0.26
C GLY A 255 0.50 25.16 1.26
N LEU A 256 0.26 26.31 1.88
CA LEU A 256 0.14 26.42 3.33
C LEU A 256 -1.03 25.58 3.89
N ASP A 257 -2.16 25.54 3.17
CA ASP A 257 -3.34 24.77 3.62
C ASP A 257 -3.02 23.27 3.74
N TYR A 258 -2.18 22.74 2.85
CA TYR A 258 -1.68 21.37 2.97
C TYR A 258 -0.81 21.18 4.22
N ALA A 259 0.06 22.13 4.51
CA ALA A 259 1.04 22.03 5.60
C ALA A 259 0.40 22.10 7.01
N VAL A 260 -0.76 22.76 7.14
CA VAL A 260 -1.41 23.00 8.44
C VAL A 260 -2.63 22.13 8.69
N SER A 261 -3.09 21.38 7.69
CA SER A 261 -4.29 20.54 7.79
C SER A 261 -3.94 19.07 7.65
N THR A 262 -4.58 18.23 8.47
CA THR A 262 -4.53 16.77 8.34
C THR A 262 -5.72 16.20 7.55
N ASN A 263 -6.67 17.05 7.16
CA ASN A 263 -7.88 16.63 6.46
C ASN A 263 -7.56 15.91 5.15
N SER A 264 -8.04 14.70 5.02
CA SER A 264 -8.10 13.91 3.79
C SER A 264 -9.45 13.26 3.66
N ASP A 265 -9.88 13.05 2.44
CA ASP A 265 -11.19 12.48 2.14
C ASP A 265 -11.07 11.21 1.30
N ILE A 266 -12.11 10.37 1.39
CA ILE A 266 -12.33 9.26 0.47
C ILE A 266 -13.14 9.74 -0.71
N TYR A 267 -12.58 9.62 -1.91
CA TYR A 267 -13.25 9.91 -3.18
C TYR A 267 -13.64 8.63 -3.89
N LEU A 268 -14.82 8.64 -4.51
CA LEU A 268 -15.29 7.58 -5.39
C LEU A 268 -15.22 8.09 -6.84
N TYR A 269 -14.46 7.40 -7.68
CA TYR A 269 -14.36 7.68 -9.12
C TYR A 269 -15.19 6.66 -9.90
N ASP A 270 -16.18 7.13 -10.64
CA ASP A 270 -16.99 6.30 -11.53
C ASP A 270 -16.33 6.22 -12.91
N LEU A 271 -15.97 5.02 -13.35
CA LEU A 271 -15.25 4.81 -14.61
C LEU A 271 -16.08 5.10 -15.87
N ALA A 272 -17.40 5.01 -15.78
CA ALA A 272 -18.28 5.23 -16.93
C ALA A 272 -18.50 6.71 -17.19
N THR A 273 -18.60 7.51 -16.13
CA THR A 273 -18.91 8.94 -16.21
C THR A 273 -17.69 9.84 -16.04
N GLY A 274 -16.59 9.32 -15.48
CA GLY A 274 -15.41 10.10 -15.12
C GLY A 274 -15.66 11.07 -13.95
N THR A 275 -16.69 10.85 -13.15
CA THR A 275 -17.05 11.75 -12.04
C THR A 275 -16.41 11.30 -10.73
N HIS A 276 -16.03 12.29 -9.90
CA HIS A 276 -15.53 12.10 -8.55
C HIS A 276 -16.58 12.55 -7.54
N ILE A 277 -16.90 11.70 -6.57
CA ILE A 277 -17.78 12.01 -5.45
C ILE A 277 -16.95 11.98 -4.17
N ASN A 278 -17.00 13.05 -3.37
CA ASN A 278 -16.42 13.05 -2.03
C ASN A 278 -17.37 12.34 -1.05
N LEU A 279 -16.97 11.17 -0.55
CA LEU A 279 -17.77 10.36 0.37
C LEU A 279 -17.74 10.91 1.79
N THR A 280 -16.64 11.54 2.20
CA THR A 280 -16.39 11.92 3.58
C THR A 280 -16.28 13.43 3.80
N GLU A 281 -16.87 14.24 2.90
CA GLU A 281 -16.83 15.72 2.89
C GLU A 281 -17.13 16.37 4.26
N ASN A 282 -17.95 15.72 5.08
CA ASN A 282 -18.38 16.25 6.37
C ASN A 282 -17.40 16.00 7.50
N ASN A 283 -16.42 15.11 7.33
CA ASN A 283 -15.34 14.90 8.31
C ASN A 283 -14.22 15.93 8.08
N LYS A 284 -13.49 16.30 9.12
CA LYS A 284 -12.44 17.33 9.05
C LYS A 284 -11.05 16.79 9.38
N GLY A 285 -10.95 15.55 9.84
CA GLY A 285 -9.70 14.87 10.10
C GLY A 285 -9.25 13.98 8.94
N TYR A 286 -8.41 13.00 9.26
CA TYR A 286 -7.99 11.98 8.29
C TYR A 286 -9.13 11.00 7.99
N ASP A 287 -9.40 10.77 6.71
CA ASP A 287 -10.11 9.60 6.20
C ASP A 287 -9.20 8.87 5.22
N THR A 288 -8.87 7.61 5.51
CA THR A 288 -7.85 6.84 4.79
C THR A 288 -8.25 5.38 4.60
N ASN A 289 -7.55 4.69 3.70
CA ASN A 289 -7.58 3.24 3.54
C ASN A 289 -9.00 2.69 3.28
N PRO A 290 -9.67 3.11 2.19
CA PRO A 290 -11.01 2.63 1.86
C PRO A 290 -10.97 1.15 1.44
N SER A 291 -12.02 0.40 1.81
CA SER A 291 -12.20 -0.98 1.38
C SER A 291 -13.66 -1.33 1.21
N TYR A 292 -14.03 -1.88 0.05
CA TYR A 292 -15.40 -2.34 -0.20
C TYR A 292 -15.67 -3.70 0.46
N SER A 293 -16.92 -3.90 0.92
CA SER A 293 -17.40 -5.25 1.26
C SER A 293 -17.37 -6.15 0.01
N PRO A 294 -17.23 -7.48 0.16
CA PRO A 294 -17.16 -8.39 -1.00
C PRO A 294 -18.35 -8.30 -1.95
N ASP A 295 -19.54 -7.95 -1.47
CA ASP A 295 -20.74 -7.73 -2.27
C ASP A 295 -20.90 -6.30 -2.79
N GLY A 296 -20.02 -5.36 -2.39
CA GLY A 296 -20.05 -3.96 -2.79
C GLY A 296 -21.15 -3.13 -2.17
N GLN A 297 -21.89 -3.64 -1.17
CA GLN A 297 -22.95 -2.87 -0.53
C GLN A 297 -22.43 -1.83 0.46
N TYR A 298 -21.27 -2.10 1.03
CA TYR A 298 -20.63 -1.20 1.99
C TYR A 298 -19.22 -0.83 1.56
N ILE A 299 -18.78 0.32 2.04
CA ILE A 299 -17.37 0.72 2.05
C ILE A 299 -16.98 1.05 3.48
N ALA A 300 -15.83 0.55 3.92
CA ALA A 300 -15.22 0.86 5.21
C ALA A 300 -13.99 1.73 5.00
N TRP A 301 -13.61 2.51 6.04
CA TRP A 301 -12.37 3.29 6.04
C TRP A 301 -11.93 3.60 7.47
N GLN A 302 -10.66 3.97 7.63
CA GLN A 302 -10.13 4.50 8.88
C GLN A 302 -10.34 6.02 8.93
N SER A 303 -10.72 6.55 10.08
CA SER A 303 -11.14 7.94 10.22
C SER A 303 -10.70 8.55 11.55
N MET A 304 -10.02 9.69 11.48
CA MET A 304 -9.81 10.59 12.62
C MET A 304 -10.78 11.76 12.51
N GLU A 305 -11.16 12.38 13.63
CA GLU A 305 -12.22 13.37 13.64
C GLU A 305 -11.74 14.79 13.42
N ARG A 306 -10.58 15.14 14.01
CA ARG A 306 -10.16 16.53 14.15
C ARG A 306 -9.06 16.91 13.16
N ASP A 307 -9.25 18.02 12.48
CA ASP A 307 -8.22 18.63 11.64
C ASP A 307 -7.01 19.10 12.48
N GLY A 308 -5.80 18.86 11.97
CA GLY A 308 -4.55 19.23 12.62
C GLY A 308 -4.19 18.39 13.86
N TYR A 309 -4.85 17.27 14.10
CA TYR A 309 -4.66 16.46 15.30
C TYR A 309 -4.28 15.01 14.98
N GLU A 310 -3.01 14.76 14.71
CA GLU A 310 -2.48 13.46 14.26
C GLU A 310 -2.53 12.34 15.31
N SER A 311 -2.76 12.67 16.58
CA SER A 311 -2.92 11.68 17.67
C SER A 311 -4.37 11.42 18.05
N ASP A 312 -5.31 11.76 17.18
CA ASP A 312 -6.72 11.44 17.38
C ASP A 312 -7.00 9.95 17.31
N GLU A 313 -8.14 9.51 17.82
CA GLU A 313 -8.59 8.12 17.71
C GLU A 313 -8.78 7.75 16.25
N ASN A 314 -8.09 6.70 15.81
CA ASN A 314 -8.28 6.14 14.47
C ASN A 314 -9.46 5.17 14.48
N ARG A 315 -10.62 5.65 14.05
CA ARG A 315 -11.93 4.97 14.08
C ARG A 315 -12.10 4.08 12.85
N LEU A 316 -12.86 3.01 12.97
CA LEU A 316 -13.39 2.26 11.83
C LEU A 316 -14.79 2.77 11.50
N MET A 317 -14.93 3.34 10.31
CA MET A 317 -16.18 3.83 9.76
C MET A 317 -16.68 2.93 8.65
N ILE A 318 -17.99 2.86 8.44
CA ILE A 318 -18.62 2.22 7.29
C ILE A 318 -19.69 3.15 6.68
N CYS A 319 -19.89 3.02 5.38
CA CYS A 319 -20.99 3.64 4.65
C CYS A 319 -21.74 2.59 3.84
N HIS A 320 -23.07 2.58 3.96
CA HIS A 320 -23.93 1.82 3.06
C HIS A 320 -24.07 2.58 1.74
N ILE A 321 -23.53 2.05 0.64
CA ILE A 321 -23.38 2.76 -0.64
C ILE A 321 -24.70 3.29 -1.19
N ALA A 322 -25.76 2.47 -1.14
CA ALA A 322 -27.05 2.85 -1.75
C ALA A 322 -27.79 3.94 -0.99
N THR A 323 -27.60 4.07 0.33
CA THR A 323 -28.30 5.06 1.17
C THR A 323 -27.44 6.25 1.54
N GLY A 324 -26.11 6.10 1.49
CA GLY A 324 -25.15 7.08 2.00
C GLY A 324 -25.09 7.14 3.53
N GLU A 325 -25.75 6.21 4.24
CA GLU A 325 -25.73 6.17 5.70
C GLU A 325 -24.34 5.77 6.20
N GLN A 326 -23.75 6.61 7.03
CA GLN A 326 -22.43 6.38 7.65
C GLN A 326 -22.56 5.99 9.11
N THR A 327 -21.78 5.03 9.55
CA THR A 327 -21.76 4.52 10.91
C THR A 327 -20.34 4.46 11.49
N PHE A 328 -20.15 4.96 12.71
CA PHE A 328 -18.94 4.75 13.50
C PHE A 328 -18.98 3.34 14.09
N LEU A 329 -18.44 2.37 13.33
CA LEU A 329 -18.55 0.94 13.65
C LEU A 329 -17.79 0.56 14.92
N SER A 330 -16.55 1.07 15.10
CA SER A 330 -15.72 0.78 16.27
C SER A 330 -16.04 1.61 17.51
N LYS A 331 -17.21 2.27 17.55
CA LYS A 331 -17.63 3.14 18.68
C LYS A 331 -17.50 2.42 20.02
N GLY A 332 -16.84 3.08 20.99
CA GLY A 332 -16.59 2.55 22.32
C GLY A 332 -15.48 1.51 22.41
N LEU A 333 -14.62 1.39 21.38
CA LEU A 333 -13.40 0.60 21.45
C LEU A 333 -12.36 1.27 22.36
N ASN A 334 -12.29 2.60 22.35
CA ASN A 334 -11.37 3.44 23.12
C ASN A 334 -9.89 3.17 22.84
N THR A 335 -9.57 2.73 21.63
CA THR A 335 -8.23 2.55 21.10
C THR A 335 -8.27 2.64 19.58
N ASN A 336 -7.12 2.79 18.95
CA ASN A 336 -7.02 2.87 17.49
C ASN A 336 -7.36 1.55 16.82
N VAL A 337 -7.98 1.64 15.64
CA VAL A 337 -7.99 0.56 14.66
C VAL A 337 -6.75 0.74 13.78
N ASP A 338 -5.76 -0.14 13.93
CA ASP A 338 -4.47 -0.01 13.25
C ASP A 338 -4.51 -0.52 11.81
N SER A 339 -5.24 -1.60 11.57
CA SER A 339 -5.49 -2.18 10.25
C SER A 339 -6.76 -3.00 10.26
N TYR A 340 -7.35 -3.22 9.09
CA TYR A 340 -8.59 -4.01 8.99
C TYR A 340 -8.74 -4.63 7.60
N TYR A 341 -9.63 -5.65 7.50
CA TYR A 341 -10.11 -6.21 6.24
C TYR A 341 -11.52 -6.80 6.40
N TRP A 342 -12.24 -6.95 5.31
CA TRP A 342 -13.50 -7.66 5.27
C TRP A 342 -13.27 -9.17 5.30
N LYS A 343 -13.84 -9.84 6.30
CA LYS A 343 -13.87 -11.30 6.39
C LYS A 343 -14.95 -11.86 5.46
N ASP A 344 -16.11 -11.24 5.47
CA ASP A 344 -17.28 -11.53 4.64
C ASP A 344 -18.12 -10.24 4.44
N ASN A 345 -19.35 -10.36 3.89
CA ASN A 345 -20.20 -9.19 3.62
C ASN A 345 -20.68 -8.46 4.89
N ASN A 346 -20.59 -9.08 6.06
CA ASN A 346 -21.18 -8.57 7.31
C ASN A 346 -20.17 -8.41 8.44
N THR A 347 -18.94 -8.87 8.26
CA THR A 347 -17.94 -8.97 9.32
C THR A 347 -16.59 -8.42 8.85
N LEU A 348 -15.97 -7.59 9.67
CA LEU A 348 -14.61 -7.14 9.49
C LEU A 348 -13.71 -7.75 10.57
N VAL A 349 -12.45 -7.98 10.23
CA VAL A 349 -11.39 -8.27 11.18
C VAL A 349 -10.48 -7.05 11.25
N PHE A 350 -10.09 -6.66 12.45
CA PHE A 350 -9.19 -5.53 12.64
C PHE A 350 -8.17 -5.81 13.75
N SER A 351 -7.05 -5.09 13.70
CA SER A 351 -6.07 -5.07 14.78
C SER A 351 -6.22 -3.80 15.61
N ALA A 352 -6.03 -3.95 16.91
CA ALA A 352 -6.00 -2.85 17.86
C ALA A 352 -5.08 -3.19 19.04
N VAL A 353 -4.39 -2.17 19.58
CA VAL A 353 -3.51 -2.36 20.74
C VAL A 353 -4.30 -2.22 22.04
N TRP A 354 -4.22 -3.24 22.88
CA TRP A 354 -4.76 -3.24 24.21
C TRP A 354 -3.74 -3.73 25.23
N HIS A 355 -3.49 -2.96 26.30
CA HIS A 355 -2.49 -3.26 27.32
C HIS A 355 -1.10 -3.61 26.74
N ALA A 356 -0.65 -2.82 25.76
CA ALA A 356 0.64 -2.96 25.06
C ALA A 356 0.77 -4.28 24.23
N THR A 357 -0.34 -4.90 23.85
CA THR A 357 -0.36 -6.06 22.96
C THR A 357 -1.30 -5.79 21.79
N ALA A 358 -0.83 -5.97 20.56
CA ALA A 358 -1.66 -5.90 19.36
C ALA A 358 -2.51 -7.18 19.24
N MET A 359 -3.83 -7.02 19.26
CA MET A 359 -4.80 -8.11 19.24
C MET A 359 -5.65 -8.04 17.98
N LEU A 360 -6.18 -9.18 17.53
CA LEU A 360 -7.16 -9.25 16.46
C LEU A 360 -8.57 -9.35 17.03
N TYR A 361 -9.47 -8.60 16.41
CA TYR A 361 -10.88 -8.56 16.75
C TYR A 361 -11.74 -8.80 15.50
N GLU A 362 -12.87 -9.47 15.67
CA GLU A 362 -13.98 -9.40 14.72
C GLU A 362 -14.97 -8.35 15.15
N ILE A 363 -15.60 -7.68 14.18
CA ILE A 363 -16.71 -6.75 14.38
C ILE A 363 -17.74 -6.94 13.27
N ASN A 364 -19.02 -7.08 13.65
CA ASN A 364 -20.12 -7.15 12.67
C ASN A 364 -20.67 -5.74 12.36
N LEU A 365 -21.57 -5.65 11.37
CA LEU A 365 -22.19 -4.38 10.97
C LEU A 365 -23.05 -3.71 12.07
N GLN A 366 -23.38 -4.43 13.14
CA GLN A 366 -24.09 -3.91 14.32
C GLN A 366 -23.11 -3.37 15.38
N GLY A 367 -21.80 -3.49 15.18
CA GLY A 367 -20.77 -3.06 16.12
C GLY A 367 -20.49 -4.06 17.25
N GLU A 368 -21.04 -5.28 17.18
CA GLU A 368 -20.74 -6.35 18.13
C GLU A 368 -19.34 -6.91 17.86
N ARG A 369 -18.50 -6.99 18.91
CA ARG A 369 -17.08 -7.32 18.81
C ARG A 369 -16.70 -8.56 19.57
N THR A 370 -15.77 -9.33 19.00
CA THR A 370 -15.15 -10.50 19.65
C THR A 370 -13.64 -10.44 19.46
N CYS A 371 -12.88 -10.59 20.55
CA CYS A 371 -11.43 -10.74 20.47
C CYS A 371 -11.08 -12.15 20.00
N LEU A 372 -10.27 -12.25 18.94
CA LEU A 372 -9.92 -13.54 18.32
C LEU A 372 -8.63 -14.14 18.88
N THR A 373 -7.75 -13.30 19.40
CA THR A 373 -6.42 -13.71 19.85
C THR A 373 -6.25 -13.51 21.35
N SER A 374 -5.30 -14.22 21.91
CA SER A 374 -4.97 -14.15 23.34
C SER A 374 -3.49 -14.44 23.56
N GLY A 375 -2.96 -14.05 24.72
CA GLY A 375 -1.57 -14.30 25.10
C GLY A 375 -0.71 -13.04 25.09
N GLN A 376 0.59 -13.23 24.95
CA GLN A 376 1.61 -12.17 25.07
C GLN A 376 2.33 -11.89 23.72
N TYR A 377 1.63 -12.08 22.61
CA TYR A 377 2.15 -11.88 21.28
C TYR A 377 1.39 -10.76 20.58
N ASP A 378 2.08 -10.02 19.74
CA ASP A 378 1.46 -9.08 18.82
C ASP A 378 1.00 -9.81 17.57
N TYR A 379 -0.23 -9.52 17.14
CA TYR A 379 -0.85 -10.08 15.96
C TYR A 379 -1.14 -8.97 14.96
N VAL A 380 -0.77 -9.22 13.71
CA VAL A 380 -1.09 -8.33 12.59
C VAL A 380 -1.85 -9.15 11.55
N PRO A 381 -3.00 -8.68 11.06
CA PRO A 381 -3.71 -9.38 9.99
C PRO A 381 -2.86 -9.33 8.71
N ALA A 382 -2.61 -10.49 8.12
CA ALA A 382 -1.78 -10.60 6.93
C ALA A 382 -2.62 -10.68 5.64
N ALA A 383 -3.68 -11.46 5.66
CA ALA A 383 -4.57 -11.64 4.50
C ALA A 383 -5.86 -12.36 4.89
N ASN A 384 -6.91 -12.18 4.07
CA ASN A 384 -8.11 -12.99 4.10
C ASN A 384 -8.00 -14.10 3.03
N VAL A 385 -8.12 -15.36 3.44
CA VAL A 385 -8.00 -16.55 2.56
C VAL A 385 -9.38 -17.05 2.09
N GLY A 386 -10.43 -16.29 2.33
CA GLY A 386 -11.81 -16.75 2.11
C GLY A 386 -12.33 -17.64 3.25
N ASN A 387 -13.59 -18.05 3.14
CA ASN A 387 -14.27 -18.85 4.17
C ASN A 387 -13.81 -20.31 4.13
N THR A 388 -12.61 -20.61 4.55
CA THR A 388 -12.19 -21.98 4.89
C THR A 388 -11.60 -21.99 6.28
#